data_d1d59dcbb17ee01449abe1bd9c0c84ad
#
_entry.id   d1d59dcbb17ee01449abe1bd9c0c84ad
#
_cell.length_a   1.000
_cell.length_b   1.000
_cell.length_c   1.000
_cell.angle_alpha   90.00
_cell.angle_beta   90.00
_cell.angle_gamma   90.00
#
_symmetry.space_group_name_H-M   'P 1'
#
loop_
_entity.id
_entity.type
_entity.pdbx_description
1 polymer ?
#
loop_
_entity_poly.entity_id
_entity_poly.type
_entity_poly.pdbx_seq_one_letter_code
_entity_poly.pdbx_strand_id
1 'polypeptide(L)'
;DRDHTEMTYAAAEFLSSRFTEVIIVTPRDRIASDCSLINRQKIYSRLHSNGVKLISDHEPLDLRNLEKGIVILRNIYNCSLMELKNIVALTYATSRRPNDQLVEPAMNAGLEVTSIGDCYAPRSLLSATAHGFSVGCQI
;
A
#
# COMPACT_ATOMS: atom_id res chain seq x y z
N ASP A 1 -3.83 -4.58 2.54
CA ASP A 1 -2.58 -3.89 2.24
C ASP A 1 -1.89 -4.53 1.03
N ARG A 2 -1.67 -3.75 -0.01
CA ARG A 2 -0.89 -4.12 -1.20
C ARG A 2 0.22 -3.10 -1.52
N ASP A 3 0.33 -2.02 -0.74
CA ASP A 3 1.34 -0.96 -0.97
C ASP A 3 2.68 -1.28 -0.28
N HIS A 4 2.64 -1.91 0.90
CA HIS A 4 3.81 -2.34 1.70
C HIS A 4 4.79 -1.21 2.08
N THR A 5 4.37 0.05 1.93
CA THR A 5 5.16 1.23 2.33
C THR A 5 4.91 1.61 3.78
N GLU A 6 5.83 2.36 4.37
CA GLU A 6 5.72 2.83 5.75
C GLU A 6 4.47 3.69 5.99
N MET A 7 3.99 4.41 4.98
CA MET A 7 2.80 5.25 5.07
C MET A 7 1.54 4.46 5.39
N THR A 8 1.39 3.26 4.84
CA THR A 8 0.26 2.35 5.13
C THR A 8 0.20 2.00 6.62
N TYR A 9 1.35 1.74 7.23
CA TYR A 9 1.43 1.36 8.63
C TYR A 9 1.28 2.55 9.56
N ALA A 10 1.79 3.71 9.20
CA ALA A 10 1.53 4.97 9.91
C ALA A 10 0.03 5.31 9.90
N ALA A 11 -0.66 5.10 8.79
CA ALA A 11 -2.11 5.26 8.72
C ALA A 11 -2.85 4.27 9.64
N ALA A 12 -2.42 3.01 9.71
CA ALA A 12 -3.00 2.02 10.62
C ALA A 12 -2.77 2.39 12.09
N GLU A 13 -1.60 2.90 12.45
CA GLU A 13 -1.31 3.42 13.79
C GLU A 13 -2.21 4.63 14.12
N PHE A 14 -2.40 5.56 13.19
CA PHE A 14 -3.33 6.67 13.38
C PHE A 14 -4.76 6.17 13.59
N LEU A 15 -5.21 5.21 12.78
CA LEU A 15 -6.55 4.63 12.91
C LEU A 15 -6.74 3.90 14.24
N SER A 16 -5.71 3.25 14.79
CA SER A 16 -5.80 2.58 16.10
C SER A 16 -6.08 3.53 17.25
N SER A 17 -5.78 4.82 17.11
CA SER A 17 -6.15 5.85 18.08
C SER A 17 -7.62 6.30 17.97
N ARG A 18 -8.32 5.92 16.91
CA ARG A 18 -9.69 6.36 16.59
C ARG A 18 -10.72 5.24 16.65
N PHE A 19 -10.30 4.01 16.40
CA PHE A 19 -11.16 2.83 16.36
C PHE A 19 -10.73 1.82 17.41
N THR A 20 -11.70 1.10 17.96
CA THR A 20 -11.46 0.08 19.00
C THR A 20 -10.61 -1.07 18.47
N GLU A 21 -10.75 -1.39 17.21
CA GLU A 21 -10.01 -2.46 16.55
C GLU A 21 -9.61 -2.03 15.14
N VAL A 22 -8.36 -2.28 14.79
CA VAL A 22 -7.82 -2.08 13.44
C VAL A 22 -7.22 -3.39 12.96
N ILE A 23 -7.57 -3.80 11.76
CA ILE A 23 -7.10 -5.04 11.14
C ILE A 23 -6.42 -4.70 9.83
N ILE A 24 -5.16 -5.09 9.67
CA ILE A 24 -4.48 -5.06 8.39
C ILE A 24 -4.60 -6.42 7.73
N VAL A 25 -5.15 -6.46 6.53
CA VAL A 25 -5.23 -7.68 5.70
C VAL A 25 -4.26 -7.54 4.54
N THR A 26 -3.46 -8.55 4.29
CA THR A 26 -2.53 -8.60 3.16
C THR A 26 -2.54 -9.98 2.51
N PRO A 27 -2.47 -10.06 1.16
CA PRO A 27 -2.31 -11.33 0.48
C PRO A 27 -0.89 -11.91 0.59
N ARG A 28 0.06 -11.17 1.15
CA ARG A 28 1.44 -11.63 1.32
C ARG A 28 1.65 -12.29 2.69
N ASP A 29 2.70 -13.09 2.80
CA ASP A 29 3.13 -13.76 4.03
C ASP A 29 3.52 -12.77 5.15
N ARG A 30 3.85 -11.54 4.79
CA ARG A 30 4.32 -10.49 5.70
C ARG A 30 3.96 -9.10 5.21
N ILE A 31 3.97 -8.15 6.14
CA ILE A 31 3.84 -6.71 5.86
C ILE A 31 5.22 -6.06 5.69
N ALA A 32 5.24 -4.83 5.21
CA ALA A 32 6.43 -3.98 5.07
C ALA A 32 7.57 -4.67 4.28
N SER A 33 7.22 -5.41 3.23
CA SER A 33 8.19 -6.18 2.44
C SER A 33 9.22 -5.29 1.76
N ASP A 34 8.84 -4.04 1.44
CA ASP A 34 9.71 -3.07 0.75
C ASP A 34 10.60 -2.28 1.72
N CYS A 35 10.44 -2.51 3.04
CA CYS A 35 11.28 -1.88 4.06
C CYS A 35 12.49 -2.75 4.41
N SER A 36 13.56 -2.10 4.87
CA SER A 36 14.69 -2.83 5.46
C SER A 36 14.24 -3.68 6.66
N LEU A 37 14.98 -4.74 6.97
CA LEU A 37 14.66 -5.63 8.09
C LEU A 37 14.47 -4.85 9.41
N ILE A 38 15.35 -3.90 9.69
CA ILE A 38 15.32 -3.10 10.92
C ILE A 38 14.04 -2.25 10.98
N ASN A 39 13.70 -1.58 9.89
CA ASN A 39 12.48 -0.77 9.81
C ASN A 39 11.23 -1.62 9.91
N ARG A 40 11.21 -2.77 9.25
CA ARG A 40 10.10 -3.73 9.32
C ARG A 40 9.86 -4.20 10.76
N GLN A 41 10.91 -4.55 11.49
CA GLN A 41 10.76 -4.95 12.90
C GLN A 41 10.21 -3.81 13.78
N LYS A 42 10.65 -2.56 13.55
CA LYS A 42 10.08 -1.40 14.23
C LYS A 42 8.60 -1.20 13.91
N ILE A 43 8.19 -1.38 12.64
CA ILE A 43 6.78 -1.32 12.24
C ILE A 43 5.96 -2.38 12.98
N TYR A 44 6.41 -3.64 12.98
CA TYR A 44 5.74 -4.72 13.73
C TYR A 44 5.61 -4.38 15.22
N SER A 45 6.69 -3.89 15.84
CA SER A 45 6.68 -3.51 17.25
C SER A 45 5.62 -2.44 17.54
N ARG A 46 5.55 -1.37 16.73
CA ARG A 46 4.56 -0.30 16.89
C ARG A 46 3.14 -0.78 16.68
N LEU A 47 2.89 -1.57 15.62
CA LEU A 47 1.56 -2.10 15.33
C LEU A 47 1.07 -3.02 16.47
N HIS A 48 1.92 -3.91 16.97
CA HIS A 48 1.58 -4.77 18.11
C HIS A 48 1.35 -3.97 19.39
N SER A 49 2.17 -2.95 19.67
CA SER A 49 1.97 -2.07 20.84
C SER A 49 0.64 -1.31 20.76
N ASN A 50 0.17 -0.99 19.57
CA ASN A 50 -1.11 -0.32 19.33
C ASN A 50 -2.29 -1.29 19.16
N GLY A 51 -2.10 -2.60 19.38
CA GLY A 51 -3.16 -3.61 19.29
C GLY A 51 -3.69 -3.85 17.87
N VAL A 52 -2.95 -3.45 16.83
CA VAL A 52 -3.36 -3.68 15.43
C VAL A 52 -3.22 -5.16 15.10
N LYS A 53 -4.31 -5.77 14.61
CA LYS A 53 -4.32 -7.17 14.18
C LYS A 53 -3.80 -7.31 12.76
N LEU A 54 -3.08 -8.38 12.49
CA LEU A 54 -2.53 -8.69 11.17
C LEU A 54 -3.13 -10.01 10.69
N ILE A 55 -3.66 -9.99 9.45
CA ILE A 55 -4.14 -11.18 8.74
C ILE A 55 -3.35 -11.27 7.44
N SER A 56 -2.38 -12.16 7.40
CA SER A 56 -1.59 -12.48 6.20
C SER A 56 -2.29 -13.51 5.32
N ASP A 57 -1.78 -13.69 4.11
CA ASP A 57 -2.21 -14.72 3.16
C ASP A 57 -3.70 -14.64 2.78
N HIS A 58 -4.32 -13.48 2.99
CA HIS A 58 -5.74 -13.27 2.71
C HIS A 58 -5.97 -12.01 1.89
N GLU A 59 -7.02 -12.07 1.08
CA GLU A 59 -7.51 -10.93 0.32
C GLU A 59 -9.03 -10.79 0.46
N PRO A 60 -9.59 -9.56 0.37
CA PRO A 60 -11.03 -9.37 0.32
C PRO A 60 -11.61 -10.04 -0.92
N LEU A 61 -12.59 -10.93 -0.71
CA LEU A 61 -13.31 -11.62 -1.79
C LEU A 61 -14.66 -10.97 -2.05
N ASP A 62 -15.39 -10.62 -1.00
CA ASP A 62 -16.75 -10.09 -1.12
C ASP A 62 -16.97 -8.92 -0.16
N LEU A 63 -17.40 -7.80 -0.73
CA LEU A 63 -17.70 -6.55 -0.03
C LEU A 63 -19.17 -6.15 -0.12
N ARG A 64 -20.05 -6.97 -0.72
CA ARG A 64 -21.47 -6.67 -0.92
C ARG A 64 -22.22 -6.43 0.39
N ASN A 65 -21.74 -7.02 1.47
CA ASN A 65 -22.33 -6.88 2.80
C ASN A 65 -21.55 -5.89 3.70
N LEU A 66 -20.72 -5.03 3.14
CA LEU A 66 -19.97 -4.05 3.91
C LEU A 66 -20.88 -3.08 4.69
N GLU A 67 -22.03 -2.70 4.12
CA GLU A 67 -23.04 -1.87 4.81
C GLU A 67 -23.59 -2.55 6.06
N LYS A 68 -23.58 -3.89 6.11
CA LYS A 68 -23.94 -4.69 7.30
C LYS A 68 -22.75 -4.95 8.22
N GLY A 69 -21.59 -4.36 7.92
CA GLY A 69 -20.36 -4.56 8.67
C GLY A 69 -19.73 -5.93 8.45
N ILE A 70 -19.97 -6.59 7.31
CA ILE A 70 -19.44 -7.93 7.01
C ILE A 70 -18.51 -7.86 5.82
N VAL A 71 -17.31 -8.41 5.99
CA VAL A 71 -16.30 -8.60 4.92
C VAL A 71 -15.89 -10.05 4.89
N ILE A 72 -15.93 -10.67 3.71
CA ILE A 72 -15.46 -12.03 3.50
C ILE A 72 -14.05 -11.97 2.90
N LEU A 73 -13.12 -12.61 3.58
CA LEU A 73 -11.75 -12.80 3.12
C LEU A 73 -11.59 -14.21 2.55
N ARG A 74 -10.70 -14.33 1.58
CA ARG A 74 -10.26 -15.61 1.01
C ARG A 74 -8.76 -15.80 1.27
N ASN A 75 -8.38 -16.95 1.77
CA ASN A 75 -6.98 -17.35 1.82
C ASN A 75 -6.47 -17.61 0.40
N ILE A 76 -5.30 -17.06 0.05
CA ILE A 76 -4.75 -17.13 -1.33
C ILE A 76 -4.21 -18.52 -1.71
N TYR A 77 -3.90 -19.37 -0.72
CA TYR A 77 -3.32 -20.68 -0.97
C TYR A 77 -4.36 -21.80 -1.02
N ASN A 78 -5.25 -21.86 -0.04
CA ASN A 78 -6.21 -22.95 0.10
C ASN A 78 -7.66 -22.56 -0.19
N CYS A 79 -7.89 -21.29 -0.58
CA CYS A 79 -9.21 -20.74 -0.88
C CYS A 79 -10.22 -20.81 0.28
N SER A 80 -9.79 -21.09 1.51
CA SER A 80 -10.69 -21.07 2.67
C SER A 80 -11.22 -19.66 2.90
N LEU A 81 -12.45 -19.58 3.40
CA LEU A 81 -13.13 -18.32 3.65
C LEU A 81 -13.07 -17.96 5.14
N MET A 82 -12.86 -16.69 5.42
CA MET A 82 -12.93 -16.11 6.75
C MET A 82 -13.89 -14.93 6.73
N GLU A 83 -14.82 -14.89 7.66
CA GLU A 83 -15.77 -13.79 7.81
C GLU A 83 -15.29 -12.84 8.92
N LEU A 84 -15.16 -11.55 8.59
CA LEU A 84 -14.98 -10.47 9.56
C LEU A 84 -16.32 -9.77 9.78
N LYS A 85 -16.66 -9.51 11.04
CA LYS A 85 -17.90 -8.85 11.47
C LYS A 85 -17.61 -7.53 12.14
N ASN A 86 -18.66 -6.69 12.25
CA ASN A 86 -18.60 -5.38 12.89
C ASN A 86 -17.59 -4.42 12.23
N ILE A 87 -17.40 -4.56 10.93
CA ILE A 87 -16.53 -3.67 10.16
C ILE A 87 -17.28 -2.38 9.87
N VAL A 88 -16.81 -1.27 10.40
CA VAL A 88 -17.41 0.07 10.22
C VAL A 88 -16.77 0.86 9.09
N ALA A 89 -15.53 0.54 8.74
CA ALA A 89 -14.81 1.18 7.65
C ALA A 89 -13.81 0.22 7.00
N LEU A 90 -13.64 0.35 5.70
CA LEU A 90 -12.63 -0.37 4.93
C LEU A 90 -11.81 0.65 4.13
N THR A 91 -10.50 0.61 4.27
CA THR A 91 -9.58 1.43 3.49
C THR A 91 -8.66 0.56 2.65
N TYR A 92 -8.15 1.13 1.58
CA TYR A 92 -7.25 0.42 0.67
C TYR A 92 -5.85 1.03 0.71
N ALA A 93 -4.84 0.18 0.76
CA ALA A 93 -3.48 0.53 0.45
C ALA A 93 -3.09 -0.25 -0.80
N THR A 94 -3.11 0.42 -1.95
CA THR A 94 -2.86 -0.17 -3.27
C THR A 94 -1.53 0.28 -3.83
N SER A 95 -1.01 -0.47 -4.79
CA SER A 95 0.17 -0.06 -5.54
C SER A 95 -0.05 1.30 -6.18
N ARG A 96 0.97 2.11 -6.17
CA ARG A 96 0.97 3.43 -6.79
C ARG A 96 1.01 3.29 -8.30
N ARG A 97 0.38 4.24 -9.00
CA ARG A 97 0.46 4.35 -10.45
C ARG A 97 1.19 5.64 -10.84
N PRO A 98 2.01 5.62 -11.89
CA PRO A 98 2.58 6.83 -12.44
C PRO A 98 1.48 7.83 -12.82
N ASN A 99 1.74 9.12 -12.59
CA ASN A 99 0.90 10.18 -13.14
C ASN A 99 1.60 10.75 -14.38
N ASP A 100 1.45 10.05 -15.49
CA ASP A 100 2.11 10.30 -16.77
C ASP A 100 1.20 10.94 -17.82
N GLN A 101 0.04 11.46 -17.41
CA GLN A 101 -1.01 12.01 -18.28
C GLN A 101 -0.52 13.13 -19.22
N LEU A 102 0.54 13.84 -18.88
CA LEU A 102 1.12 14.90 -19.69
C LEU A 102 2.17 14.42 -20.69
N VAL A 103 2.66 13.19 -20.57
CA VAL A 103 3.76 12.67 -21.41
C VAL A 103 3.34 12.60 -22.87
N GLU A 104 2.26 11.90 -23.16
CA GLU A 104 1.76 11.75 -24.53
C GLU A 104 1.33 13.07 -25.17
N PRO A 105 0.56 13.95 -24.51
CA PRO A 105 0.25 15.27 -25.07
C PRO A 105 1.50 16.13 -25.37
N ALA A 106 2.52 16.09 -24.52
CA ALA A 106 3.74 16.83 -24.75
C ALA A 106 4.55 16.29 -25.95
N MET A 107 4.64 14.96 -26.06
CA MET A 107 5.28 14.32 -27.24
C MET A 107 4.52 14.65 -28.53
N ASN A 108 3.20 14.64 -28.50
CA ASN A 108 2.36 15.01 -29.65
C ASN A 108 2.50 16.50 -30.04
N ALA A 109 2.88 17.34 -29.08
CA ALA A 109 3.22 18.75 -29.34
C ALA A 109 4.63 18.94 -29.92
N GLY A 110 5.38 17.86 -30.17
CA GLY A 110 6.74 17.89 -30.72
C GLY A 110 7.83 18.17 -29.70
N LEU A 111 7.52 18.05 -28.41
CA LEU A 111 8.52 18.21 -27.33
C LEU A 111 9.27 16.91 -27.08
N GLU A 112 10.56 17.04 -26.78
CA GLU A 112 11.33 15.93 -26.23
C GLU A 112 10.98 15.78 -24.74
N VAL A 113 10.51 14.58 -24.35
CA VAL A 113 9.99 14.34 -23.01
C VAL A 113 10.72 13.20 -22.36
N THR A 114 11.26 13.44 -21.17
CA THR A 114 11.82 12.40 -20.30
C THR A 114 11.05 12.35 -19.00
N SER A 115 10.34 11.23 -18.75
CA SER A 115 9.64 11.01 -17.48
C SER A 115 10.64 10.65 -16.38
N ILE A 116 10.56 11.33 -15.24
CA ILE A 116 11.45 11.08 -14.09
C ILE A 116 10.67 10.90 -12.78
N GLY A 117 11.31 10.29 -11.80
CA GLY A 117 10.74 10.11 -10.46
C GLY A 117 9.43 9.33 -10.48
N ASP A 118 8.44 9.80 -9.72
CA ASP A 118 7.15 9.12 -9.57
C ASP A 118 6.28 9.17 -10.83
N CYS A 119 6.56 10.10 -11.75
CA CYS A 119 5.94 10.14 -13.07
C CYS A 119 6.40 8.97 -13.95
N TYR A 120 7.63 8.49 -13.77
CA TYR A 120 8.15 7.29 -14.44
C TYR A 120 7.75 6.00 -13.70
N ALA A 121 8.09 5.93 -12.40
CA ALA A 121 7.80 4.77 -11.57
C ALA A 121 7.72 5.18 -10.09
N PRO A 122 6.51 5.27 -9.50
CA PRO A 122 6.36 5.66 -8.11
C PRO A 122 7.05 4.67 -7.16
N ARG A 123 8.03 5.15 -6.41
CA ARG A 123 8.80 4.34 -5.46
C ARG A 123 9.08 5.14 -4.18
N SER A 124 10.34 5.52 -3.96
CA SER A 124 10.79 6.28 -2.80
C SER A 124 11.39 7.62 -3.24
N LEU A 125 11.47 8.56 -2.30
CA LEU A 125 12.15 9.83 -2.55
C LEU A 125 13.60 9.61 -3.02
N LEU A 126 14.31 8.64 -2.43
CA LEU A 126 15.66 8.28 -2.84
C LEU A 126 15.70 7.83 -4.32
N SER A 127 14.76 7.00 -4.74
CA SER A 127 14.67 6.55 -6.14
C SER A 127 14.37 7.71 -7.08
N ALA A 128 13.46 8.61 -6.69
CA ALA A 128 13.10 9.77 -7.50
C ALA A 128 14.26 10.74 -7.68
N THR A 129 14.99 11.06 -6.60
CA THR A 129 16.16 11.95 -6.66
C THR A 129 17.33 11.32 -7.42
N ALA A 130 17.61 10.03 -7.23
CA ALA A 130 18.66 9.32 -7.98
C ALA A 130 18.34 9.28 -9.47
N HIS A 131 17.09 9.02 -9.85
CA HIS A 131 16.67 9.02 -11.25
C HIS A 131 16.75 10.43 -11.87
N GLY A 132 16.27 11.44 -11.16
CA GLY A 132 16.39 12.84 -11.62
C GLY A 132 17.85 13.27 -11.83
N PHE A 133 18.74 12.91 -10.90
CA PHE A 133 20.19 13.17 -11.05
C PHE A 133 20.77 12.44 -12.26
N SER A 134 20.45 11.14 -12.42
CA SER A 134 20.98 10.34 -13.55
C SER A 134 20.58 10.94 -14.91
N VAL A 135 19.32 11.34 -15.06
CA VAL A 135 18.82 11.97 -16.30
C VAL A 135 19.43 13.35 -16.50
N GLY A 136 19.48 14.18 -15.43
CA GLY A 136 20.06 15.53 -15.51
C GLY A 136 21.56 15.55 -15.86
N CYS A 137 22.29 14.45 -15.64
CA CYS A 137 23.69 14.32 -16.09
C CYS A 137 23.81 13.92 -17.58
N GLN A 138 22.71 13.55 -18.25
CA GLN A 138 22.71 13.11 -19.65
C GLN A 138 22.20 14.19 -20.62
N ILE A 139 21.61 15.23 -20.10
CA ILE A 139 21.17 16.43 -20.83
C ILE A 139 22.29 17.46 -20.81
#